data_e9d99e98e01c616a21ceb0b0d2030cfe
#
_entry.id   e9d99e98e01c616a21ceb0b0d2030cfe
#
_cell.length_a   1.000
_cell.length_b   1.000
_cell.length_c   1.000
_cell.angle_alpha   90.00
_cell.angle_beta   90.00
_cell.angle_gamma   90.00
#
_symmetry.space_group_name_H-M   'P 1'
#
loop_
_entity.id
_entity.type
_entity.pdbx_description
1 polymer ?
#
loop_
_entity_poly.entity_id
_entity_poly.type
_entity_poly.pdbx_seq_one_letter_code
_entity_poly.pdbx_strand_id
1 'polypeptide(L)'
;MKRLIVLFLSALLICTACSNGKQSIKEDYVLYYVDPSKRELVGRGMNTKHSDAEGIVKEFYEALKTAPDENTASIVPANVILNMYTIEKNVLYMDFSDNYMDMQNIEEALFRAAVVKTMVQINGIDYVSFYINGQPLTNSNGNDVGYMNNLTFIDGNNTYDESITWVDTVLYFSDSTGESLVGEKTSIAYNKNTPIEKVVIEYLINGPEESGNKRTLPSNLSVISASTKDGTCYVNLNSAFLSSLADVSAKITLYSLVNSLCELSTVKNVQFLVNGSSDYSLRETYPLAELYERNLDLIKKKE
;
A
#
# COMPACT_ATOMS: atom_id res chain seq x y z
N MET A 1 -57.49 37.71 55.43
CA MET A 1 -56.23 36.96 55.35
C MET A 1 -56.11 36.34 53.94
N LYS A 2 -55.46 37.06 53.02
CA LYS A 2 -55.27 36.62 51.63
C LYS A 2 -53.78 36.39 51.45
N ARG A 3 -53.39 35.16 51.23
CA ARG A 3 -52.00 34.78 50.92
C ARG A 3 -51.70 35.02 49.44
N LEU A 4 -50.76 35.90 49.18
CA LEU A 4 -50.23 36.21 47.85
C LEU A 4 -49.17 35.18 47.52
N ILE A 5 -49.41 34.38 46.46
CA ILE A 5 -48.44 33.47 45.91
C ILE A 5 -47.69 34.20 44.78
N VAL A 6 -46.38 34.47 44.96
CA VAL A 6 -45.54 35.05 43.96
C VAL A 6 -44.91 33.88 43.18
N LEU A 7 -45.28 33.75 41.91
CA LEU A 7 -44.67 32.83 40.96
C LEU A 7 -43.34 33.44 40.39
N PHE A 8 -42.21 32.91 40.76
CA PHE A 8 -40.95 33.19 40.10
C PHE A 8 -40.87 32.42 38.81
N LEU A 9 -40.96 33.10 37.68
CA LEU A 9 -40.71 32.55 36.35
C LEU A 9 -39.21 32.69 36.05
N SER A 10 -38.44 31.60 36.25
CA SER A 10 -37.04 31.55 35.85
C SER A 10 -36.97 31.28 34.36
N ALA A 11 -36.64 32.30 33.57
CA ALA A 11 -36.32 32.17 32.15
C ALA A 11 -34.98 31.46 32.01
N LEU A 12 -35.01 30.20 31.59
CA LEU A 12 -33.82 29.39 31.21
C LEU A 12 -33.39 29.86 29.83
N LEU A 13 -32.36 30.71 29.74
CA LEU A 13 -31.68 31.05 28.50
C LEU A 13 -30.88 29.83 28.08
N ILE A 14 -31.40 29.05 27.13
CA ILE A 14 -30.62 28.00 26.43
C ILE A 14 -29.75 28.72 25.40
N CYS A 15 -28.48 28.97 25.74
CA CYS A 15 -27.47 29.32 24.79
C CYS A 15 -27.15 28.07 23.94
N THR A 16 -27.78 27.93 22.78
CA THR A 16 -27.33 27.04 21.74
C THR A 16 -26.04 27.61 21.15
N ALA A 17 -24.91 27.23 21.72
CA ALA A 17 -23.63 27.41 21.07
C ALA A 17 -23.61 26.49 19.86
N CYS A 18 -23.88 27.01 18.67
CA CYS A 18 -23.52 26.39 17.41
C CYS A 18 -21.98 26.37 17.33
N SER A 19 -21.37 25.33 17.84
CA SER A 19 -20.00 25.03 17.46
C SER A 19 -20.06 24.52 16.03
N ASN A 20 -19.71 25.38 15.08
CA ASN A 20 -19.27 24.93 13.74
C ASN A 20 -18.00 24.12 13.91
N GLY A 21 -18.13 22.89 14.36
CA GLY A 21 -17.12 21.88 14.20
C GLY A 21 -16.98 21.64 12.70
N LYS A 22 -15.97 22.23 12.08
CA LYS A 22 -15.45 21.70 10.82
C LYS A 22 -15.10 20.25 11.12
N GLN A 23 -15.94 19.30 10.72
CA GLN A 23 -15.55 17.91 10.58
C GLN A 23 -14.32 17.96 9.65
N SER A 24 -13.14 17.66 10.18
CA SER A 24 -11.99 17.41 9.35
C SER A 24 -12.33 16.15 8.54
N ILE A 25 -12.69 16.35 7.28
CA ILE A 25 -12.80 15.25 6.32
C ILE A 25 -11.40 14.67 6.30
N LYS A 26 -11.24 13.41 6.72
CA LYS A 26 -9.97 12.71 6.64
C LYS A 26 -9.69 12.55 5.15
N GLU A 27 -8.68 13.24 4.68
CA GLU A 27 -8.21 13.12 3.30
C GLU A 27 -7.48 11.78 3.16
N ASP A 28 -7.86 11.00 2.14
CA ASP A 28 -7.37 9.63 1.99
C ASP A 28 -6.01 9.57 1.31
N TYR A 29 -5.63 10.62 0.56
CA TYR A 29 -4.39 10.71 -0.22
C TYR A 29 -3.69 12.05 -0.03
N VAL A 30 -2.38 12.08 -0.28
CA VAL A 30 -1.55 13.29 -0.24
C VAL A 30 -0.90 13.50 -1.61
N LEU A 31 -1.24 14.56 -2.31
CA LEU A 31 -0.57 14.97 -3.54
C LEU A 31 0.61 15.90 -3.22
N TYR A 32 1.73 15.69 -3.87
CA TYR A 32 2.96 16.43 -3.62
C TYR A 32 3.18 17.52 -4.67
N TYR A 33 3.32 18.75 -4.19
CA TYR A 33 3.58 19.98 -4.97
C TYR A 33 4.91 20.59 -4.57
N VAL A 34 5.35 21.63 -5.28
CA VAL A 34 6.54 22.40 -4.91
C VAL A 34 6.17 23.59 -4.04
N ASP A 35 6.88 23.80 -2.93
CA ASP A 35 6.98 25.11 -2.27
C ASP A 35 8.03 25.94 -3.03
N PRO A 36 7.64 26.97 -3.81
CA PRO A 36 8.59 27.70 -4.66
C PRO A 36 9.60 28.52 -3.85
N SER A 37 9.29 28.84 -2.59
CA SER A 37 10.17 29.62 -1.71
C SER A 37 11.30 28.77 -1.14
N LYS A 38 11.04 27.48 -0.87
CA LYS A 38 11.99 26.56 -0.25
C LYS A 38 12.60 25.56 -1.22
N ARG A 39 12.02 25.42 -2.42
CA ARG A 39 12.40 24.39 -3.41
C ARG A 39 12.33 22.97 -2.85
N GLU A 40 11.29 22.71 -2.10
CA GLU A 40 11.03 21.41 -1.49
C GLU A 40 9.60 20.94 -1.82
N LEU A 41 9.33 19.65 -1.61
CA LEU A 41 7.99 19.10 -1.79
C LEU A 41 7.12 19.37 -0.56
N VAL A 42 5.89 19.76 -0.81
CA VAL A 42 4.85 19.96 0.19
C VAL A 42 3.62 19.16 -0.16
N GLY A 43 3.10 18.40 0.80
CA GLY A 43 1.90 17.60 0.63
C GLY A 43 0.60 18.40 0.77
N ARG A 44 -0.40 18.07 -0.03
CA ARG A 44 -1.79 18.55 0.09
C ARG A 44 -2.73 17.37 0.04
N GLY A 45 -3.63 17.30 0.99
CA GLY A 45 -4.61 16.24 1.06
C GLY A 45 -5.62 16.29 -0.08
N MET A 46 -6.03 15.14 -0.57
CA MET A 46 -7.02 15.00 -1.62
C MET A 46 -7.85 13.73 -1.42
N ASN A 47 -9.14 13.81 -1.75
CA ASN A 47 -10.03 12.67 -1.86
C ASN A 47 -10.32 12.39 -3.34
N THR A 48 -10.40 11.13 -3.71
CA THR A 48 -10.76 10.72 -5.07
C THR A 48 -12.24 10.36 -5.19
N LYS A 49 -12.77 10.48 -6.40
CA LYS A 49 -14.12 9.99 -6.78
C LYS A 49 -14.05 8.63 -7.46
N HIS A 50 -12.85 8.16 -7.78
CA HIS A 50 -12.61 6.89 -8.46
C HIS A 50 -12.32 5.77 -7.46
N SER A 51 -12.72 4.55 -7.80
CA SER A 51 -12.45 3.35 -7.03
C SER A 51 -11.42 2.44 -7.68
N ASP A 52 -11.09 2.70 -8.94
CA ASP A 52 -10.11 1.96 -9.72
C ASP A 52 -8.79 2.74 -9.84
N ALA A 53 -7.68 2.02 -9.92
CA ALA A 53 -6.36 2.62 -9.93
C ALA A 53 -6.12 3.52 -11.16
N GLU A 54 -6.62 3.15 -12.33
CA GLU A 54 -6.45 3.93 -13.57
C GLU A 54 -7.15 5.29 -13.47
N GLY A 55 -8.39 5.31 -12.98
CA GLY A 55 -9.13 6.54 -12.74
C GLY A 55 -8.45 7.45 -11.74
N ILE A 56 -7.91 6.87 -10.64
CA ILE A 56 -7.18 7.63 -9.61
C ILE A 56 -5.87 8.20 -10.18
N VAL A 57 -5.08 7.42 -10.93
CA VAL A 57 -3.84 7.90 -11.59
C VAL A 57 -4.14 9.10 -12.48
N LYS A 58 -5.19 9.01 -13.31
CA LYS A 58 -5.59 10.10 -14.19
C LYS A 58 -5.99 11.35 -13.41
N GLU A 59 -6.83 11.20 -12.39
CA GLU A 59 -7.32 12.31 -11.56
C GLU A 59 -6.15 13.00 -10.84
N PHE A 60 -5.25 12.23 -10.24
CA PHE A 60 -4.10 12.78 -9.51
C PHE A 60 -3.09 13.46 -10.45
N TYR A 61 -2.79 12.87 -11.59
CA TYR A 61 -1.89 13.50 -12.55
C TYR A 61 -2.46 14.82 -13.08
N GLU A 62 -3.75 14.91 -13.38
CA GLU A 62 -4.41 16.16 -13.77
C GLU A 62 -4.39 17.19 -12.63
N ALA A 63 -4.60 16.77 -11.38
CA ALA A 63 -4.50 17.65 -10.22
C ALA A 63 -3.10 18.23 -10.03
N LEU A 64 -2.04 17.46 -10.27
CA LEU A 64 -0.64 17.90 -10.17
C LEU A 64 -0.26 19.00 -11.19
N LYS A 65 -1.04 19.18 -12.26
CA LYS A 65 -0.85 20.25 -13.24
C LYS A 65 -1.25 21.64 -12.74
N THR A 66 -1.95 21.73 -11.62
CA THR A 66 -2.46 23.01 -11.12
C THR A 66 -2.12 23.16 -9.64
N ALA A 67 -1.54 24.30 -9.27
CA ALA A 67 -1.28 24.62 -7.87
C ALA A 67 -2.59 24.69 -7.08
N PRO A 68 -2.74 23.97 -5.95
CA PRO A 68 -3.97 24.00 -5.16
C PRO A 68 -4.15 25.27 -4.33
N ASP A 69 -3.08 26.02 -4.05
CA ASP A 69 -3.09 27.23 -3.26
C ASP A 69 -1.91 28.18 -3.65
N GLU A 70 -1.92 29.39 -3.09
CA GLU A 70 -0.91 30.44 -3.36
C GLU A 70 0.50 30.15 -2.82
N ASN A 71 0.63 29.15 -1.92
CA ASN A 71 1.92 28.76 -1.33
C ASN A 71 2.52 27.55 -2.04
N THR A 72 1.92 27.10 -3.12
CA THR A 72 2.37 25.96 -3.89
C THR A 72 2.50 26.30 -5.38
N ALA A 73 3.33 25.56 -6.10
CA ALA A 73 3.43 25.60 -7.53
C ALA A 73 3.09 24.24 -8.14
N SER A 74 2.56 24.25 -9.37
CA SER A 74 2.40 23.03 -10.18
C SER A 74 3.73 22.31 -10.29
N ILE A 75 3.69 20.98 -10.18
CA ILE A 75 4.88 20.16 -10.37
C ILE A 75 5.07 19.77 -11.83
N VAL A 76 4.01 19.78 -12.63
CA VAL A 76 4.05 19.38 -14.04
C VAL A 76 4.32 20.61 -14.92
N PRO A 77 5.47 20.71 -15.60
CA PRO A 77 5.72 21.79 -16.53
C PRO A 77 4.71 21.78 -17.68
N ALA A 78 4.30 22.99 -18.14
CA ALA A 78 3.24 23.12 -19.13
C ALA A 78 3.55 22.47 -20.50
N ASN A 79 4.82 22.32 -20.82
CA ASN A 79 5.29 21.70 -22.06
C ASN A 79 5.53 20.19 -21.95
N VAL A 80 5.50 19.60 -20.75
CA VAL A 80 5.66 18.16 -20.53
C VAL A 80 4.30 17.46 -20.67
N ILE A 81 4.21 16.56 -21.62
CA ILE A 81 2.98 15.82 -21.92
C ILE A 81 3.15 14.38 -21.45
N LEU A 82 2.18 13.87 -20.70
CA LEU A 82 2.04 12.45 -20.45
C LEU A 82 1.37 11.82 -21.67
N ASN A 83 2.13 11.08 -22.48
CA ASN A 83 1.66 10.44 -23.70
C ASN A 83 0.71 9.30 -23.40
N MET A 84 1.13 8.44 -22.46
CA MET A 84 0.35 7.29 -22.00
C MET A 84 0.83 6.83 -20.63
N TYR A 85 0.00 6.05 -19.97
CA TYR A 85 0.39 5.26 -18.80
C TYR A 85 -0.28 3.89 -18.84
N THR A 86 0.35 2.91 -18.21
CA THR A 86 -0.20 1.57 -18.02
C THR A 86 0.16 1.07 -16.62
N ILE A 87 -0.73 0.24 -16.05
CA ILE A 87 -0.46 -0.46 -14.79
C ILE A 87 -0.29 -1.92 -15.14
N GLU A 88 0.89 -2.46 -14.93
CA GLU A 88 1.17 -3.88 -15.11
C GLU A 88 1.64 -4.44 -13.77
N LYS A 89 0.90 -5.41 -13.26
CA LYS A 89 1.13 -5.95 -11.94
C LYS A 89 1.05 -4.81 -10.90
N ASN A 90 2.13 -4.52 -10.15
CA ASN A 90 2.21 -3.45 -9.16
C ASN A 90 3.08 -2.26 -9.61
N VAL A 91 3.33 -2.14 -10.91
CA VAL A 91 4.13 -1.04 -11.49
C VAL A 91 3.27 -0.15 -12.36
N LEU A 92 3.30 1.16 -12.10
CA LEU A 92 2.78 2.18 -12.98
C LEU A 92 3.89 2.63 -13.94
N TYR A 93 3.74 2.36 -15.22
CA TYR A 93 4.59 2.87 -16.30
C TYR A 93 4.00 4.17 -16.82
N MET A 94 4.81 5.23 -16.86
CA MET A 94 4.39 6.56 -17.34
C MET A 94 5.32 7.01 -18.45
N ASP A 95 4.80 7.22 -19.66
CA ASP A 95 5.55 7.68 -20.83
C ASP A 95 5.30 9.16 -21.12
N PHE A 96 6.36 9.93 -21.11
CA PHE A 96 6.34 11.38 -21.30
C PHE A 96 6.90 11.79 -22.67
N SER A 97 6.54 13.00 -23.11
CA SER A 97 7.12 13.63 -24.30
C SER A 97 8.60 14.01 -24.09
N ASP A 98 9.32 14.22 -25.20
CA ASP A 98 10.73 14.66 -25.20
C ASP A 98 10.98 15.93 -24.37
N ASN A 99 9.99 16.79 -24.24
CA ASN A 99 10.09 18.01 -23.42
C ASN A 99 10.38 17.73 -21.93
N TYR A 100 10.21 16.47 -21.48
CA TYR A 100 10.67 16.04 -20.16
C TYR A 100 12.16 16.31 -19.97
N MET A 101 12.97 16.12 -21.02
CA MET A 101 14.43 16.31 -20.98
C MET A 101 14.86 17.78 -20.92
N ASP A 102 13.94 18.72 -21.15
CA ASP A 102 14.21 20.17 -21.04
C ASP A 102 14.24 20.65 -19.58
N MET A 103 13.72 19.85 -18.63
CA MET A 103 13.72 20.21 -17.22
C MET A 103 15.14 20.33 -16.66
N GLN A 104 15.35 21.34 -15.81
CA GLN A 104 16.61 21.47 -15.05
C GLN A 104 16.72 20.34 -14.01
N ASN A 105 17.93 19.92 -13.67
CA ASN A 105 18.18 18.79 -12.77
C ASN A 105 17.36 18.83 -11.46
N ILE A 106 17.23 20.00 -10.84
CA ILE A 106 16.46 20.15 -9.59
C ILE A 106 14.96 20.05 -9.87
N GLU A 107 14.49 20.64 -10.95
CA GLU A 107 13.09 20.61 -11.37
C GLU A 107 12.68 19.18 -11.71
N GLU A 108 13.50 18.46 -12.47
CA GLU A 108 13.31 17.05 -12.82
C GLU A 108 13.26 16.16 -11.56
N ALA A 109 14.19 16.34 -10.64
CA ALA A 109 14.22 15.56 -9.40
C ALA A 109 12.97 15.80 -8.55
N LEU A 110 12.50 17.04 -8.43
CA LEU A 110 11.27 17.38 -7.72
C LEU A 110 10.03 16.84 -8.42
N PHE A 111 9.94 16.96 -9.76
CA PHE A 111 8.87 16.39 -10.56
C PHE A 111 8.78 14.90 -10.34
N ARG A 112 9.86 14.17 -10.53
CA ARG A 112 9.94 12.73 -10.39
C ARG A 112 9.55 12.28 -8.98
N ALA A 113 10.11 12.92 -7.95
CA ALA A 113 9.79 12.61 -6.57
C ALA A 113 8.32 12.88 -6.22
N ALA A 114 7.74 13.98 -6.70
CA ALA A 114 6.34 14.32 -6.46
C ALA A 114 5.39 13.32 -7.10
N VAL A 115 5.62 12.99 -8.37
CA VAL A 115 4.79 12.03 -9.09
C VAL A 115 4.88 10.65 -8.42
N VAL A 116 6.08 10.15 -8.15
CA VAL A 116 6.25 8.83 -7.51
C VAL A 116 5.59 8.79 -6.14
N LYS A 117 5.88 9.76 -5.25
CA LYS A 117 5.29 9.84 -3.90
C LYS A 117 3.76 9.95 -3.92
N THR A 118 3.19 10.57 -4.94
CA THR A 118 1.74 10.66 -5.12
C THR A 118 1.16 9.33 -5.57
N MET A 119 1.75 8.70 -6.59
CA MET A 119 1.16 7.52 -7.26
C MET A 119 1.30 6.23 -6.46
N VAL A 120 2.38 6.02 -5.71
CA VAL A 120 2.56 4.81 -4.89
C VAL A 120 1.65 4.73 -3.65
N GLN A 121 0.79 5.71 -3.42
CA GLN A 121 -0.27 5.65 -2.41
C GLN A 121 -1.52 4.93 -2.94
N ILE A 122 -1.62 4.76 -4.27
CA ILE A 122 -2.77 4.13 -4.92
C ILE A 122 -2.66 2.63 -4.73
N ASN A 123 -3.73 2.01 -4.24
CA ASN A 123 -3.76 0.57 -4.03
C ASN A 123 -3.46 -0.18 -5.33
N GLY A 124 -2.53 -1.14 -5.29
CA GLY A 124 -2.05 -1.87 -6.46
C GLY A 124 -0.88 -1.21 -7.19
N ILE A 125 -0.35 -0.06 -6.73
CA ILE A 125 0.84 0.58 -7.29
C ILE A 125 1.93 0.68 -6.21
N ASP A 126 2.93 -0.19 -6.29
CA ASP A 126 4.09 -0.17 -5.38
C ASP A 126 5.28 0.58 -5.97
N TYR A 127 5.35 0.64 -7.31
CA TYR A 127 6.45 1.26 -8.04
C TYR A 127 5.93 2.08 -9.20
N VAL A 128 6.73 3.09 -9.58
CA VAL A 128 6.53 3.89 -10.80
C VAL A 128 7.80 3.82 -11.65
N SER A 129 7.64 3.65 -12.96
CA SER A 129 8.73 3.67 -13.94
C SER A 129 8.44 4.71 -15.01
N PHE A 130 9.44 5.54 -15.33
CA PHE A 130 9.31 6.61 -16.31
C PHE A 130 9.93 6.22 -17.64
N TYR A 131 9.25 6.60 -18.70
CA TYR A 131 9.65 6.43 -20.09
C TYR A 131 9.58 7.80 -20.80
N ILE A 132 10.42 7.99 -21.79
CA ILE A 132 10.42 9.16 -22.66
C ILE A 132 10.28 8.66 -24.10
N ASN A 133 9.15 8.98 -24.76
CA ASN A 133 8.82 8.47 -26.09
C ASN A 133 9.06 6.96 -26.24
N GLY A 134 8.59 6.17 -25.29
CA GLY A 134 8.67 4.72 -25.30
C GLY A 134 10.05 4.14 -24.95
N GLN A 135 11.04 4.97 -24.57
CA GLN A 135 12.33 4.51 -24.07
C GLN A 135 12.44 4.72 -22.56
N PRO A 136 13.02 3.78 -21.81
CA PRO A 136 13.23 3.96 -20.37
C PRO A 136 13.97 5.27 -20.08
N LEU A 137 13.55 6.00 -19.03
CA LEU A 137 14.29 7.17 -18.55
C LEU A 137 15.67 6.74 -18.09
N THR A 138 16.73 7.40 -18.58
CA THR A 138 18.10 7.14 -18.18
C THR A 138 18.69 8.27 -17.35
N ASN A 139 19.68 7.96 -16.53
CA ASN A 139 20.44 8.91 -15.75
C ASN A 139 21.55 9.57 -16.57
N SER A 140 22.29 10.50 -15.91
CA SER A 140 23.47 11.16 -16.50
C SER A 140 24.60 10.19 -16.91
N ASN A 141 24.61 8.97 -16.41
CA ASN A 141 25.57 7.90 -16.75
C ASN A 141 25.06 6.98 -17.86
N GLY A 142 23.84 7.20 -18.37
CA GLY A 142 23.21 6.37 -19.39
C GLY A 142 22.57 5.09 -18.89
N ASN A 143 22.47 4.89 -17.57
CA ASN A 143 21.77 3.74 -16.99
C ASN A 143 20.28 4.03 -16.81
N ASP A 144 19.42 3.04 -16.96
CA ASP A 144 17.98 3.18 -16.72
C ASP A 144 17.69 3.64 -15.29
N VAL A 145 16.72 4.56 -15.13
CA VAL A 145 16.22 4.99 -13.82
C VAL A 145 15.46 3.85 -13.12
N GLY A 146 14.83 2.98 -13.90
CA GLY A 146 14.16 1.81 -13.40
C GLY A 146 12.93 2.11 -12.52
N TYR A 147 12.67 1.24 -11.56
CA TYR A 147 11.50 1.31 -10.69
C TYR A 147 11.76 2.16 -9.46
N MET A 148 10.82 3.07 -9.16
CA MET A 148 10.94 4.04 -8.07
C MET A 148 9.76 3.91 -7.10
N ASN A 149 10.02 4.13 -5.83
CA ASN A 149 9.00 4.22 -4.78
C ASN A 149 9.36 5.32 -3.76
N ASN A 150 8.63 5.42 -2.66
CA ASN A 150 8.89 6.43 -1.63
C ASN A 150 10.33 6.39 -1.08
N LEU A 151 10.96 5.22 -1.01
CA LEU A 151 12.29 5.05 -0.45
C LEU A 151 13.38 5.59 -1.40
N THR A 152 13.12 5.63 -2.70
CA THR A 152 14.04 6.15 -3.73
C THR A 152 14.49 7.59 -3.45
N PHE A 153 13.71 8.38 -2.69
CA PHE A 153 13.93 9.81 -2.47
C PHE A 153 14.28 10.19 -1.03
N ILE A 154 14.62 9.22 -0.15
CA ILE A 154 14.89 9.50 1.28
C ILE A 154 16.31 10.02 1.50
N ASP A 155 17.30 9.53 0.76
CA ASP A 155 18.72 9.75 1.09
C ASP A 155 19.42 10.84 0.26
N GLY A 156 18.70 11.61 -0.57
CA GLY A 156 19.30 12.64 -1.41
C GLY A 156 20.31 12.14 -2.47
N ASN A 157 20.58 10.86 -2.48
CA ASN A 157 21.34 10.16 -3.49
C ASN A 157 20.37 9.56 -4.49
N ASN A 158 20.31 10.12 -5.69
CA ASN A 158 19.62 9.55 -6.85
C ASN A 158 20.33 8.26 -7.34
N THR A 159 20.65 7.35 -6.41
CA THR A 159 21.22 6.06 -6.77
C THR A 159 20.08 5.15 -7.20
N TYR A 160 20.18 4.71 -8.45
CA TYR A 160 19.32 3.67 -9.03
C TYR A 160 19.26 2.50 -8.09
N ASP A 161 18.05 2.11 -7.77
CA ASP A 161 17.85 0.92 -7.00
C ASP A 161 17.89 -0.29 -7.97
N GLU A 162 19.12 -0.71 -8.36
CA GLU A 162 19.36 -2.03 -8.96
C GLU A 162 18.90 -3.17 -8.03
N SER A 163 18.40 -2.82 -6.85
CA SER A 163 17.90 -3.76 -5.88
C SER A 163 16.46 -4.21 -6.14
N ILE A 164 15.73 -3.60 -7.08
CA ILE A 164 14.40 -4.11 -7.46
C ILE A 164 14.57 -5.39 -8.27
N THR A 165 13.84 -6.42 -7.88
CA THR A 165 13.78 -7.71 -8.56
C THR A 165 12.34 -8.24 -8.55
N TRP A 166 12.12 -9.28 -9.36
CA TRP A 166 10.81 -9.93 -9.47
C TRP A 166 10.88 -11.34 -8.92
N VAL A 167 9.79 -11.78 -8.31
CA VAL A 167 9.56 -13.18 -7.98
C VAL A 167 8.17 -13.59 -8.49
N ASP A 168 8.13 -14.67 -9.25
CA ASP A 168 6.87 -15.32 -9.59
C ASP A 168 6.54 -16.32 -8.49
N THR A 169 5.33 -16.19 -7.92
CA THR A 169 4.87 -16.99 -6.79
C THR A 169 3.38 -17.29 -6.91
N VAL A 170 2.86 -18.10 -5.99
CA VAL A 170 1.43 -18.34 -5.83
C VAL A 170 1.01 -17.88 -4.44
N LEU A 171 0.04 -17.00 -4.39
CA LEU A 171 -0.60 -16.58 -3.14
C LEU A 171 -1.90 -17.37 -2.95
N TYR A 172 -2.10 -17.87 -1.75
CA TYR A 172 -3.27 -18.70 -1.44
C TYR A 172 -4.30 -17.92 -0.64
N PHE A 173 -5.45 -17.69 -1.24
CA PHE A 173 -6.60 -17.04 -0.64
C PHE A 173 -7.71 -18.04 -0.35
N SER A 174 -8.74 -17.62 0.36
CA SER A 174 -9.91 -18.46 0.59
C SER A 174 -10.84 -18.45 -0.62
N ASP A 175 -11.47 -19.59 -0.91
CA ASP A 175 -12.58 -19.63 -1.84
C ASP A 175 -13.83 -18.91 -1.25
N SER A 176 -14.89 -18.84 -2.02
CA SER A 176 -16.15 -18.18 -1.63
C SER A 176 -16.82 -18.83 -0.40
N THR A 177 -16.49 -20.09 -0.07
CA THR A 177 -17.07 -20.82 1.06
C THR A 177 -16.33 -20.55 2.39
N GLY A 178 -15.05 -20.17 2.34
CA GLY A 178 -14.21 -20.01 3.53
C GLY A 178 -13.54 -21.30 4.03
N GLU A 179 -13.65 -22.40 3.28
CA GLU A 179 -13.22 -23.75 3.70
C GLU A 179 -12.05 -24.32 2.91
N SER A 180 -11.75 -23.75 1.73
CA SER A 180 -10.67 -24.19 0.85
C SER A 180 -9.77 -23.04 0.44
N LEU A 181 -8.54 -23.38 0.06
CA LEU A 181 -7.58 -22.42 -0.51
C LEU A 181 -7.63 -22.45 -2.05
N VAL A 182 -7.52 -21.28 -2.65
CA VAL A 182 -7.36 -21.08 -4.10
C VAL A 182 -6.06 -20.33 -4.34
N GLY A 183 -5.22 -20.84 -5.24
CA GLY A 183 -3.94 -20.22 -5.58
C GLY A 183 -4.10 -19.21 -6.71
N GLU A 184 -3.66 -17.98 -6.48
CA GLU A 184 -3.52 -16.92 -7.47
C GLU A 184 -2.04 -16.78 -7.86
N LYS A 185 -1.72 -16.92 -9.15
CA LYS A 185 -0.36 -16.70 -9.65
C LYS A 185 -0.10 -15.21 -9.73
N THR A 186 0.98 -14.78 -9.12
CA THR A 186 1.35 -13.38 -9.04
C THR A 186 2.84 -13.19 -9.30
N SER A 187 3.23 -12.08 -9.93
CA SER A 187 4.61 -11.63 -10.01
C SER A 187 4.76 -10.41 -9.12
N ILE A 188 5.65 -10.50 -8.15
CA ILE A 188 5.87 -9.47 -7.14
C ILE A 188 7.19 -8.75 -7.45
N ALA A 189 7.13 -7.43 -7.70
CA ALA A 189 8.32 -6.59 -7.71
C ALA A 189 8.67 -6.23 -6.26
N TYR A 190 9.93 -6.39 -5.85
CA TYR A 190 10.35 -6.03 -4.51
C TYR A 190 11.82 -5.60 -4.47
N ASN A 191 12.18 -4.82 -3.45
CA ASN A 191 13.56 -4.44 -3.20
C ASN A 191 14.31 -5.61 -2.53
N LYS A 192 15.46 -6.02 -3.10
CA LYS A 192 16.32 -7.12 -2.58
C LYS A 192 16.76 -6.92 -1.13
N ASN A 193 16.76 -5.67 -0.63
CA ASN A 193 17.09 -5.34 0.74
C ASN A 193 15.90 -5.59 1.71
N THR A 194 14.70 -5.86 1.16
CA THR A 194 13.52 -6.24 1.94
C THR A 194 13.39 -7.75 1.94
N PRO A 195 13.22 -8.41 3.11
CA PRO A 195 12.97 -9.84 3.15
C PRO A 195 11.76 -10.21 2.30
N ILE A 196 11.93 -11.10 1.34
CA ILE A 196 10.86 -11.50 0.40
C ILE A 196 9.67 -12.13 1.16
N GLU A 197 9.93 -12.80 2.27
CA GLU A 197 8.89 -13.36 3.14
C GLU A 197 7.94 -12.28 3.64
N LYS A 198 8.47 -11.12 4.04
CA LYS A 198 7.66 -9.97 4.48
C LYS A 198 6.79 -9.47 3.34
N VAL A 199 7.35 -9.35 2.14
CA VAL A 199 6.64 -8.87 0.96
C VAL A 199 5.48 -9.81 0.59
N VAL A 200 5.70 -11.12 0.58
CA VAL A 200 4.66 -12.13 0.33
C VAL A 200 3.50 -11.98 1.32
N ILE A 201 3.79 -11.76 2.61
CA ILE A 201 2.75 -11.56 3.62
C ILE A 201 1.98 -10.24 3.41
N GLU A 202 2.67 -9.17 3.03
CA GLU A 202 2.03 -7.87 2.74
C GLU A 202 1.07 -7.99 1.54
N TYR A 203 1.43 -8.74 0.50
CA TYR A 203 0.53 -9.05 -0.62
C TYR A 203 -0.70 -9.86 -0.18
N LEU A 204 -0.53 -10.83 0.70
CA LEU A 204 -1.68 -11.56 1.29
C LEU A 204 -2.60 -10.65 2.11
N ILE A 205 -2.02 -9.68 2.84
CA ILE A 205 -2.78 -8.68 3.60
C ILE A 205 -3.57 -7.75 2.66
N ASN A 206 -3.04 -7.41 1.48
CA ASN A 206 -3.74 -6.63 0.46
C ASN A 206 -4.98 -7.36 -0.08
N GLY A 207 -4.99 -8.69 -0.01
CA GLY A 207 -6.13 -9.54 -0.38
C GLY A 207 -6.09 -10.01 -1.83
N PRO A 208 -7.10 -10.81 -2.25
CA PRO A 208 -7.14 -11.44 -3.57
C PRO A 208 -7.43 -10.42 -4.68
N GLU A 209 -6.86 -10.67 -5.85
CA GLU A 209 -7.15 -9.95 -7.09
C GLU A 209 -8.30 -10.61 -7.89
N GLU A 210 -8.43 -11.95 -7.82
CA GLU A 210 -9.49 -12.68 -8.50
C GLU A 210 -10.84 -12.49 -7.79
N SER A 211 -11.85 -12.04 -8.55
CA SER A 211 -13.21 -11.87 -8.02
C SER A 211 -13.80 -13.23 -7.59
N GLY A 212 -14.35 -13.28 -6.38
CA GLY A 212 -14.93 -14.49 -5.81
C GLY A 212 -14.04 -15.16 -4.77
N ASN A 213 -12.76 -14.84 -4.69
CA ASN A 213 -11.90 -15.23 -3.60
C ASN A 213 -12.06 -14.27 -2.40
N LYS A 214 -11.77 -14.76 -1.20
CA LYS A 214 -11.89 -13.99 0.05
C LYS A 214 -10.55 -13.77 0.70
N ARG A 215 -10.42 -12.63 1.38
CA ARG A 215 -9.29 -12.34 2.27
C ARG A 215 -9.15 -13.41 3.33
N THR A 216 -7.92 -13.80 3.61
CA THR A 216 -7.58 -14.77 4.68
C THR A 216 -6.97 -14.09 5.90
N LEU A 217 -6.56 -12.82 5.76
CA LEU A 217 -5.89 -12.04 6.79
C LEU A 217 -6.66 -10.74 7.10
N PRO A 218 -6.66 -10.28 8.37
CA PRO A 218 -7.22 -8.99 8.74
C PRO A 218 -6.49 -7.83 8.04
N SER A 219 -7.22 -6.80 7.60
CA SER A 219 -6.64 -5.62 6.93
C SER A 219 -5.76 -4.75 7.84
N ASN A 220 -5.92 -4.87 9.17
CA ASN A 220 -5.10 -4.19 10.18
C ASN A 220 -3.93 -5.06 10.67
N LEU A 221 -3.69 -6.22 10.04
CA LEU A 221 -2.51 -7.03 10.29
C LEU A 221 -1.26 -6.30 9.83
N SER A 222 -0.19 -6.38 10.61
CA SER A 222 1.12 -5.85 10.22
C SER A 222 2.23 -6.85 10.51
N VAL A 223 3.22 -6.88 9.63
CA VAL A 223 4.41 -7.72 9.76
C VAL A 223 5.48 -6.95 10.54
N ILE A 224 5.79 -7.43 11.74
CA ILE A 224 6.87 -6.86 12.57
C ILE A 224 8.22 -7.32 12.00
N SER A 225 8.35 -8.62 11.71
CA SER A 225 9.51 -9.18 11.02
C SER A 225 9.16 -10.52 10.37
N ALA A 226 9.87 -10.86 9.29
CA ALA A 226 9.84 -12.18 8.67
C ALA A 226 11.24 -12.51 8.15
N SER A 227 11.73 -13.71 8.41
CA SER A 227 13.04 -14.16 7.93
C SER A 227 13.15 -15.68 7.96
N THR A 228 13.91 -16.25 6.99
CA THR A 228 14.12 -17.68 6.89
C THR A 228 15.52 -18.06 7.39
N LYS A 229 15.57 -19.06 8.27
CA LYS A 229 16.81 -19.66 8.73
C LYS A 229 16.68 -21.19 8.72
N ASP A 230 17.63 -21.87 8.11
CA ASP A 230 17.71 -23.33 8.03
C ASP A 230 16.41 -23.98 7.48
N GLY A 231 15.73 -23.28 6.55
CA GLY A 231 14.47 -23.74 5.94
C GLY A 231 13.21 -23.41 6.75
N THR A 232 13.34 -22.82 7.93
CA THR A 232 12.21 -22.35 8.75
C THR A 232 12.02 -20.84 8.59
N CYS A 233 10.84 -20.43 8.15
CA CYS A 233 10.45 -19.04 8.11
C CYS A 233 9.83 -18.64 9.45
N TYR A 234 10.46 -17.70 10.15
CA TYR A 234 9.96 -17.13 11.41
C TYR A 234 9.19 -15.85 11.10
N VAL A 235 7.91 -15.86 11.35
CA VAL A 235 6.98 -14.76 11.04
C VAL A 235 6.48 -14.14 12.33
N ASN A 236 6.85 -12.88 12.59
CA ASN A 236 6.39 -12.11 13.74
C ASN A 236 5.37 -11.07 13.31
N LEU A 237 4.16 -11.18 13.83
CA LEU A 237 3.00 -10.38 13.47
C LEU A 237 2.51 -9.56 14.67
N ASN A 238 1.71 -8.53 14.42
CA ASN A 238 1.00 -7.84 15.51
C ASN A 238 -0.18 -8.69 16.02
N SER A 239 -0.81 -8.26 17.12
CA SER A 239 -1.92 -8.99 17.76
C SER A 239 -3.17 -9.14 16.90
N ALA A 240 -3.31 -8.40 15.80
CA ALA A 240 -4.42 -8.56 14.86
C ALA A 240 -4.47 -9.97 14.25
N PHE A 241 -3.34 -10.69 14.21
CA PHE A 241 -3.30 -12.08 13.74
C PHE A 241 -4.19 -13.02 14.54
N LEU A 242 -4.37 -12.78 15.83
CA LEU A 242 -5.21 -13.60 16.71
C LEU A 242 -6.72 -13.32 16.52
N SER A 243 -7.06 -12.26 15.78
CA SER A 243 -8.45 -11.87 15.53
C SER A 243 -9.11 -12.78 14.50
N SER A 244 -10.43 -12.99 14.64
CA SER A 244 -11.19 -13.80 13.69
C SER A 244 -11.64 -12.97 12.49
N LEU A 245 -11.56 -13.56 11.30
CA LEU A 245 -12.40 -13.19 10.18
C LEU A 245 -13.69 -13.99 10.26
N ALA A 246 -14.84 -13.33 10.06
CA ALA A 246 -16.15 -13.95 10.29
C ALA A 246 -16.41 -15.21 9.42
N ASP A 247 -15.93 -15.17 8.18
CA ASP A 247 -16.25 -16.15 7.14
C ASP A 247 -15.07 -17.03 6.72
N VAL A 248 -13.97 -17.05 7.47
CA VAL A 248 -12.78 -17.84 7.15
C VAL A 248 -12.31 -18.59 8.40
N SER A 249 -12.09 -19.90 8.29
CA SER A 249 -11.65 -20.73 9.41
C SER A 249 -10.20 -20.41 9.82
N ALA A 250 -9.84 -20.69 11.09
CA ALA A 250 -8.46 -20.55 11.56
C ALA A 250 -7.47 -21.37 10.71
N LYS A 251 -7.90 -22.54 10.26
CA LYS A 251 -7.10 -23.42 9.40
C LYS A 251 -6.77 -22.76 8.07
N ILE A 252 -7.76 -22.15 7.43
CA ILE A 252 -7.58 -21.45 6.15
C ILE A 252 -6.70 -20.20 6.32
N THR A 253 -6.91 -19.42 7.39
CA THR A 253 -6.04 -18.28 7.72
C THR A 253 -4.57 -18.72 7.89
N LEU A 254 -4.31 -19.76 8.67
CA LEU A 254 -2.98 -20.28 8.92
C LEU A 254 -2.30 -20.77 7.64
N TYR A 255 -3.00 -21.66 6.91
CA TYR A 255 -2.42 -22.29 5.71
C TYR A 255 -2.40 -21.40 4.47
N SER A 256 -3.12 -20.30 4.44
CA SER A 256 -2.92 -19.22 3.48
C SER A 256 -1.50 -18.66 3.56
N LEU A 257 -1.04 -18.33 4.77
CA LEU A 257 0.34 -17.88 5.02
C LEU A 257 1.36 -18.99 4.76
N VAL A 258 1.15 -20.17 5.35
CA VAL A 258 2.11 -21.28 5.25
C VAL A 258 2.32 -21.71 3.80
N ASN A 259 1.24 -21.96 3.05
CA ASN A 259 1.36 -22.41 1.66
C ASN A 259 1.99 -21.34 0.76
N SER A 260 1.63 -20.07 0.93
CA SER A 260 2.20 -18.97 0.14
C SER A 260 3.69 -18.75 0.43
N LEU A 261 4.11 -18.83 1.70
CA LEU A 261 5.51 -18.72 2.07
C LEU A 261 6.33 -19.93 1.58
N CYS A 262 5.75 -21.13 1.61
CA CYS A 262 6.39 -22.35 1.11
C CYS A 262 6.48 -22.42 -0.43
N GLU A 263 5.93 -21.44 -1.18
CA GLU A 263 6.25 -21.27 -2.61
C GLU A 263 7.68 -20.71 -2.80
N LEU A 264 8.23 -20.04 -1.80
CA LEU A 264 9.61 -19.60 -1.80
C LEU A 264 10.52 -20.82 -1.61
N SER A 265 11.45 -21.05 -2.52
CA SER A 265 12.33 -22.24 -2.53
C SER A 265 13.18 -22.41 -1.27
N THR A 266 13.36 -21.35 -0.50
CA THR A 266 14.11 -21.33 0.77
C THR A 266 13.28 -21.77 1.97
N VAL A 267 11.94 -21.81 1.87
CA VAL A 267 11.01 -22.06 2.98
C VAL A 267 10.45 -23.49 2.90
N LYS A 268 10.68 -24.28 3.94
CA LYS A 268 10.12 -25.64 4.11
C LYS A 268 8.98 -25.67 5.10
N ASN A 269 9.11 -24.90 6.18
CA ASN A 269 8.11 -24.77 7.22
C ASN A 269 8.07 -23.33 7.77
N VAL A 270 7.02 -23.01 8.51
CA VAL A 270 6.77 -21.67 9.06
C VAL A 270 6.48 -21.77 10.54
N GLN A 271 7.07 -20.89 11.33
CA GLN A 271 6.75 -20.66 12.74
C GLN A 271 6.24 -19.23 12.94
N PHE A 272 5.19 -19.09 13.73
CA PHE A 272 4.58 -17.79 13.98
C PHE A 272 4.91 -17.27 15.37
N LEU A 273 5.01 -15.93 15.47
CA LEU A 273 5.10 -15.18 16.72
C LEU A 273 4.10 -14.04 16.66
N VAL A 274 3.60 -13.64 17.80
CA VAL A 274 2.79 -12.43 17.95
C VAL A 274 3.48 -11.52 18.96
N ASN A 275 3.85 -10.30 18.51
CA ASN A 275 4.61 -9.34 19.32
C ASN A 275 5.87 -9.97 19.95
N GLY A 276 6.55 -10.86 19.22
CA GLY A 276 7.78 -11.53 19.66
C GLY A 276 7.60 -12.78 20.50
N SER A 277 6.36 -13.21 20.85
CA SER A 277 6.10 -14.44 21.61
C SER A 277 5.39 -15.48 20.77
N SER A 278 5.77 -16.74 20.95
CA SER A 278 5.07 -17.93 20.40
C SER A 278 4.09 -18.58 21.38
N ASP A 279 3.90 -18.00 22.58
CA ASP A 279 3.06 -18.56 23.65
C ASP A 279 1.55 -18.36 23.41
N TYR A 280 1.16 -18.15 22.18
CA TYR A 280 -0.23 -17.96 21.74
C TYR A 280 -0.70 -19.14 20.89
N SER A 281 -2.01 -19.26 20.75
CA SER A 281 -2.64 -20.15 19.77
C SER A 281 -3.58 -19.35 18.89
N LEU A 282 -3.53 -19.58 17.58
CA LEU A 282 -4.49 -18.98 16.65
C LEU A 282 -5.86 -19.63 16.92
N ARG A 283 -6.81 -18.80 17.40
CA ARG A 283 -8.17 -19.20 17.77
C ARG A 283 -8.21 -20.48 18.66
N GLU A 284 -7.32 -20.54 19.65
CA GLU A 284 -7.23 -21.64 20.64
C GLU A 284 -6.94 -23.03 20.05
N THR A 285 -6.71 -23.14 18.74
CA THR A 285 -6.58 -24.42 18.04
C THR A 285 -5.18 -24.68 17.53
N TYR A 286 -4.47 -23.64 17.02
CA TYR A 286 -3.17 -23.78 16.38
C TYR A 286 -2.08 -23.09 17.22
N PRO A 287 -1.27 -23.85 17.99
CA PRO A 287 -0.18 -23.28 18.80
C PRO A 287 0.88 -22.63 17.92
N LEU A 288 1.23 -21.36 18.17
CA LEU A 288 2.20 -20.64 17.35
C LEU A 288 3.64 -21.14 17.51
N ALA A 289 3.92 -21.88 18.60
CA ALA A 289 5.22 -22.50 18.85
C ALA A 289 5.52 -23.70 17.93
N GLU A 290 4.49 -24.26 17.28
CA GLU A 290 4.68 -25.38 16.35
C GLU A 290 5.22 -24.91 14.98
N LEU A 291 5.86 -25.85 14.29
CA LEU A 291 6.29 -25.68 12.91
C LEU A 291 5.22 -26.20 11.96
N TYR A 292 4.80 -25.37 11.03
CA TYR A 292 3.76 -25.68 10.05
C TYR A 292 4.38 -25.93 8.68
N GLU A 293 4.13 -27.10 8.13
CA GLU A 293 4.53 -27.47 6.77
C GLU A 293 3.39 -27.21 5.79
N ARG A 294 3.73 -27.13 4.50
CA ARG A 294 2.77 -26.96 3.41
C ARG A 294 1.68 -28.02 3.44
N ASN A 295 0.42 -27.59 3.30
CA ASN A 295 -0.73 -28.47 3.23
C ASN A 295 -1.49 -28.28 1.91
N LEU A 296 -1.24 -29.18 0.97
CA LEU A 296 -1.86 -29.14 -0.37
C LEU A 296 -3.29 -29.70 -0.39
N ASP A 297 -3.71 -30.46 0.64
CA ASP A 297 -5.06 -31.03 0.71
C ASP A 297 -6.15 -29.96 0.88
N LEU A 298 -5.76 -28.76 1.30
CA LEU A 298 -6.66 -27.62 1.44
C LEU A 298 -6.89 -26.87 0.14
N ILE A 299 -6.10 -27.16 -0.90
CA ILE A 299 -6.18 -26.43 -2.18
C ILE A 299 -7.30 -27.01 -3.02
N LYS A 300 -8.23 -26.14 -3.40
CA LYS A 300 -9.30 -26.50 -4.33
C LYS A 300 -8.72 -26.86 -5.68
N LYS A 301 -8.98 -28.08 -6.17
CA LYS A 301 -8.59 -28.47 -7.52
C LYS A 301 -9.42 -27.67 -8.52
N LYS A 302 -8.77 -27.01 -9.48
CA LYS A 302 -9.48 -26.42 -10.63
C LYS A 302 -10.09 -27.58 -11.41
N GLU A 303 -11.43 -27.58 -11.54
CA GLU A 303 -12.17 -28.47 -12.44
C GLU A 303 -11.90 -28.10 -13.90
#